data_8933b33a39dfd9d7e2a1f44a1b23a473
#
_entry.id   8933b33a39dfd9d7e2a1f44a1b23a473
#
_cell.length_a   1.000
_cell.length_b   1.000
_cell.length_c   1.000
_cell.angle_alpha   90.00
_cell.angle_beta   90.00
_cell.angle_gamma   90.00
#
_symmetry.space_group_name_H-M   'P 1'
#
loop_
_entity.id
_entity.type
_entity.pdbx_description
1 polymer ?
#
loop_
_entity_poly.entity_id
_entity_poly.type
_entity_poly.pdbx_seq_one_letter_code
_entity_poly.pdbx_strand_id
1 'polypeptide(L)'
;MQKRYISSVIEDDYRNWELGRIAIDAGTGAGKTTFIMNVLLPYAIQQSGDYHCADPCTRVRILYLCNRVPLKSQIIQAVFGDGKEHWVDEYDRLKWEMEDCLNFQYIDVWTYQKIQREYKKSPEDLKRVLDRYTYIICDEAHYFVGDSDFNDDTKLAYLCVEKMVSSKVVVYMSATMQLLLDQWRDDGTLSETKYYALPKQDGCVKELRFYYRDRERDLLIESIPADEKILLFVTRRSILENLKKQYGDKIRCYCSANNRGGAMDKLSDCIDRDGRLKSQILAATTALYNGVDIKDRTLKHIFIEQSDPLEVIQEIGRKRPTDEGDTCKLYLRGKGSKELVYLVT
;
A
#
# COMPACT_ATOMS: atom_id res chain seq x y z
N MET A 1 -18.01 0.14 18.48
CA MET A 1 -18.31 0.88 17.23
C MET A 1 -18.31 -0.07 16.04
N GLN A 2 -19.34 -0.01 15.20
CA GLN A 2 -19.36 -0.82 13.98
C GLN A 2 -18.29 -0.33 13.02
N LYS A 3 -17.40 -1.21 12.55
CA LYS A 3 -16.31 -0.86 11.65
C LYS A 3 -16.91 -0.29 10.35
N ARG A 4 -16.66 0.98 10.06
CA ARG A 4 -17.12 1.61 8.82
C ARG A 4 -16.11 1.35 7.71
N TYR A 5 -16.59 1.01 6.54
CA TYR A 5 -15.79 0.83 5.34
C TYR A 5 -16.08 1.97 4.35
N ILE A 6 -15.13 2.25 3.47
CA ILE A 6 -15.29 3.32 2.46
C ILE A 6 -16.50 3.08 1.54
N SER A 7 -16.89 1.84 1.32
CA SER A 7 -18.10 1.49 0.60
C SER A 7 -19.37 2.07 1.21
N SER A 8 -19.41 2.27 2.54
CA SER A 8 -20.56 2.90 3.22
C SER A 8 -20.58 4.43 3.08
N VAL A 9 -19.53 5.04 2.54
CA VAL A 9 -19.47 6.49 2.24
C VAL A 9 -19.76 6.72 0.77
N ILE A 10 -19.24 5.87 -0.10
CA ILE A 10 -19.44 5.97 -1.56
C ILE A 10 -20.85 5.50 -1.92
N GLU A 11 -21.36 4.47 -1.22
CA GLU A 11 -22.66 3.83 -1.51
C GLU A 11 -22.79 3.52 -3.01
N ASP A 12 -23.87 3.94 -3.66
CA ASP A 12 -24.13 3.76 -5.09
C ASP A 12 -23.66 4.91 -5.97
N ASP A 13 -23.04 5.94 -5.37
CA ASP A 13 -22.63 7.17 -6.09
C ASP A 13 -21.55 6.92 -7.17
N TYR A 14 -20.80 5.81 -7.05
CA TYR A 14 -19.85 5.38 -8.09
C TYR A 14 -20.50 5.13 -9.47
N ARG A 15 -21.79 4.88 -9.51
CA ARG A 15 -22.56 4.70 -10.75
C ARG A 15 -22.73 6.00 -11.53
N ASN A 16 -22.59 7.14 -10.82
CA ASN A 16 -22.71 8.50 -11.35
C ASN A 16 -21.33 9.18 -11.47
N TRP A 17 -20.25 8.42 -11.42
CA TRP A 17 -18.93 9.02 -11.62
C TRP A 17 -18.75 9.44 -13.08
N GLU A 18 -18.51 10.71 -13.26
CA GLU A 18 -18.17 11.32 -14.54
C GLU A 18 -16.66 11.35 -14.76
N LEU A 19 -16.22 11.70 -15.96
CA LEU A 19 -14.81 11.91 -16.27
C LEU A 19 -14.23 12.94 -15.32
N GLY A 20 -13.05 12.66 -14.79
CA GLY A 20 -12.43 13.58 -13.83
C GLY A 20 -11.71 12.84 -12.71
N ARG A 21 -11.37 13.58 -11.66
CA ARG A 21 -10.71 13.10 -10.47
C ARG A 21 -11.72 12.65 -9.42
N ILE A 22 -11.48 11.46 -8.90
CA ILE A 22 -12.14 10.93 -7.70
C ILE A 22 -11.07 10.71 -6.65
N ALA A 23 -11.22 11.31 -5.48
CA ALA A 23 -10.30 11.14 -4.37
C ALA A 23 -10.94 10.33 -3.24
N ILE A 24 -10.29 9.26 -2.80
CA ILE A 24 -10.70 8.40 -1.71
C ILE A 24 -9.67 8.47 -0.58
N ASP A 25 -9.97 9.29 0.44
CA ASP A 25 -9.15 9.43 1.65
C ASP A 25 -9.68 8.50 2.74
N ALA A 26 -9.04 7.37 2.89
CA ALA A 26 -9.46 6.38 3.87
C ALA A 26 -8.25 5.64 4.43
N GLY A 27 -8.23 5.45 5.74
CA GLY A 27 -7.16 4.78 6.46
C GLY A 27 -6.81 3.40 5.94
N THR A 28 -5.70 2.83 6.38
CA THR A 28 -5.33 1.45 6.07
C THR A 28 -6.39 0.49 6.63
N GLY A 29 -6.79 -0.52 5.82
CA GLY A 29 -7.86 -1.47 6.23
C GLY A 29 -9.29 -0.93 6.16
N ALA A 30 -9.49 0.27 5.61
CA ALA A 30 -10.81 0.87 5.39
C ALA A 30 -11.57 0.28 4.18
N GLY A 31 -11.05 -0.79 3.55
CA GLY A 31 -11.71 -1.49 2.46
C GLY A 31 -11.59 -0.84 1.08
N LYS A 32 -10.60 0.04 0.84
CA LYS A 32 -10.38 0.69 -0.47
C LYS A 32 -10.25 -0.33 -1.61
N THR A 33 -9.30 -1.25 -1.49
CA THR A 33 -9.07 -2.31 -2.49
C THR A 33 -10.30 -3.22 -2.62
N THR A 34 -10.94 -3.57 -1.50
CA THR A 34 -12.17 -4.37 -1.48
C THR A 34 -13.31 -3.69 -2.25
N PHE A 35 -13.46 -2.36 -2.11
CA PHE A 35 -14.43 -1.58 -2.87
C PHE A 35 -14.17 -1.69 -4.38
N ILE A 36 -12.92 -1.53 -4.81
CA ILE A 36 -12.58 -1.65 -6.24
C ILE A 36 -12.89 -3.06 -6.76
N MET A 37 -12.49 -4.11 -6.02
CA MET A 37 -12.62 -5.50 -6.49
C MET A 37 -14.04 -6.05 -6.39
N ASN A 38 -14.78 -5.70 -5.34
CA ASN A 38 -16.09 -6.30 -5.06
C ASN A 38 -17.28 -5.41 -5.47
N VAL A 39 -17.01 -4.14 -5.80
CA VAL A 39 -18.09 -3.21 -6.18
C VAL A 39 -17.83 -2.62 -7.56
N LEU A 40 -16.72 -1.92 -7.76
CA LEU A 40 -16.46 -1.22 -9.02
C LEU A 40 -16.16 -2.18 -10.18
N LEU A 41 -15.37 -3.24 -9.97
CA LEU A 41 -15.06 -4.22 -11.02
C LEU A 41 -16.31 -4.99 -11.48
N PRO A 42 -17.16 -5.57 -10.61
CA PRO A 42 -18.43 -6.16 -11.02
C PRO A 42 -19.33 -5.17 -11.79
N TYR A 43 -19.39 -3.92 -11.36
CA TYR A 43 -20.13 -2.88 -12.07
C TYR A 43 -19.57 -2.63 -13.47
N ALA A 44 -18.25 -2.51 -13.61
CA ALA A 44 -17.59 -2.34 -14.91
C ALA A 44 -17.88 -3.52 -15.86
N ILE A 45 -17.88 -4.73 -15.35
CA ILE A 45 -18.26 -5.93 -16.10
C ILE A 45 -19.71 -5.84 -16.57
N GLN A 46 -20.64 -5.49 -15.68
CA GLN A 46 -22.06 -5.32 -16.00
C GLN A 46 -22.30 -4.24 -17.07
N GLN A 47 -21.60 -3.11 -16.98
CA GLN A 47 -21.71 -2.01 -17.96
C GLN A 47 -21.19 -2.38 -19.35
N SER A 48 -20.32 -3.39 -19.46
CA SER A 48 -19.77 -3.82 -20.75
C SER A 48 -20.75 -4.67 -21.58
N GLY A 49 -21.93 -4.98 -21.06
CA GLY A 49 -22.94 -5.77 -21.77
C GLY A 49 -22.62 -7.28 -21.80
N ASP A 50 -23.32 -8.00 -22.68
CA ASP A 50 -23.19 -9.44 -22.78
C ASP A 50 -21.77 -9.82 -23.23
N TYR A 51 -21.10 -10.61 -22.43
CA TYR A 51 -19.70 -11.01 -22.60
C TYR A 51 -19.35 -11.57 -24.00
N HIS A 52 -20.28 -12.28 -24.60
CA HIS A 52 -20.09 -12.92 -25.92
C HIS A 52 -20.30 -11.98 -27.11
N CYS A 53 -20.94 -10.84 -26.91
CA CYS A 53 -21.34 -9.95 -27.99
C CYS A 53 -20.64 -8.57 -27.97
N ALA A 54 -19.94 -8.22 -26.87
CA ALA A 54 -19.33 -6.89 -26.76
C ALA A 54 -18.05 -6.80 -27.59
N ASP A 55 -17.99 -5.83 -28.48
CA ASP A 55 -16.75 -5.44 -29.15
C ASP A 55 -15.67 -5.16 -28.09
N PRO A 56 -14.47 -5.78 -28.16
CA PRO A 56 -13.38 -5.51 -27.24
C PRO A 56 -13.06 -4.01 -27.06
N CYS A 57 -13.36 -3.17 -28.07
CA CYS A 57 -13.15 -1.74 -28.03
C CYS A 57 -14.18 -0.98 -27.17
N THR A 58 -15.35 -1.56 -26.93
CA THR A 58 -16.44 -0.92 -26.16
C THR A 58 -16.51 -1.36 -24.70
N ARG A 59 -15.62 -2.29 -24.28
CA ARG A 59 -15.61 -2.80 -22.90
C ARG A 59 -15.15 -1.75 -21.92
N VAL A 60 -15.88 -1.63 -20.81
CA VAL A 60 -15.45 -0.85 -19.65
C VAL A 60 -14.28 -1.57 -18.98
N ARG A 61 -13.11 -0.98 -18.95
CA ARG A 61 -11.89 -1.60 -18.42
C ARG A 61 -11.28 -0.76 -17.31
N ILE A 62 -10.67 -1.44 -16.37
CA ILE A 62 -9.98 -0.85 -15.24
C ILE A 62 -8.47 -1.05 -15.40
N LEU A 63 -7.69 0.03 -15.29
CA LEU A 63 -6.26 -0.04 -15.04
C LEU A 63 -6.01 0.24 -13.56
N TYR A 64 -5.51 -0.76 -12.83
CA TYR A 64 -5.14 -0.62 -11.43
C TYR A 64 -3.64 -0.39 -11.31
N LEU A 65 -3.25 0.77 -10.78
CA LEU A 65 -1.87 1.20 -10.59
C LEU A 65 -1.46 1.08 -9.13
N CYS A 66 -0.29 0.49 -8.88
CA CYS A 66 0.30 0.39 -7.56
C CYS A 66 1.80 0.70 -7.58
N ASN A 67 2.38 1.03 -6.42
CA ASN A 67 3.76 1.47 -6.36
C ASN A 67 4.80 0.33 -6.31
N ARG A 68 4.39 -0.92 -6.00
CA ARG A 68 5.34 -2.03 -5.76
C ARG A 68 4.85 -3.36 -6.32
N VAL A 69 5.79 -4.20 -6.75
CA VAL A 69 5.51 -5.55 -7.30
C VAL A 69 4.79 -6.47 -6.31
N PRO A 70 5.14 -6.55 -5.01
CA PRO A 70 4.41 -7.41 -4.07
C PRO A 70 2.94 -6.98 -3.87
N LEU A 71 2.65 -5.68 -3.91
CA LEU A 71 1.27 -5.19 -3.87
C LEU A 71 0.52 -5.60 -5.15
N LYS A 72 1.18 -5.52 -6.31
CA LYS A 72 0.64 -6.06 -7.57
C LYS A 72 0.25 -7.53 -7.44
N SER A 73 1.11 -8.36 -6.85
CA SER A 73 0.84 -9.80 -6.64
C SER A 73 -0.39 -10.05 -5.76
N GLN A 74 -0.55 -9.28 -4.69
CA GLN A 74 -1.72 -9.40 -3.80
C GLN A 74 -3.02 -9.00 -4.49
N ILE A 75 -2.99 -7.94 -5.29
CA ILE A 75 -4.16 -7.52 -6.06
C ILE A 75 -4.52 -8.58 -7.09
N ILE A 76 -3.55 -9.13 -7.79
CA ILE A 76 -3.75 -10.24 -8.73
C ILE A 76 -4.37 -11.44 -8.00
N GLN A 77 -3.86 -11.81 -6.83
CA GLN A 77 -4.43 -12.87 -6.01
C GLN A 77 -5.86 -12.57 -5.54
N ALA A 78 -6.14 -11.34 -5.14
CA ALA A 78 -7.48 -10.91 -4.74
C ALA A 78 -8.49 -10.95 -5.90
N VAL A 79 -8.04 -10.67 -7.13
CA VAL A 79 -8.87 -10.70 -8.34
C VAL A 79 -9.10 -12.13 -8.83
N PHE A 80 -8.09 -13.00 -8.77
CA PHE A 80 -8.08 -14.30 -9.44
C PHE A 80 -8.10 -15.52 -8.50
N GLY A 81 -8.08 -15.29 -7.17
CA GLY A 81 -8.20 -16.33 -6.14
C GLY A 81 -6.90 -17.08 -5.80
N ASP A 82 -6.97 -17.90 -4.77
CA ASP A 82 -5.86 -18.71 -4.25
C ASP A 82 -5.42 -19.80 -5.23
N GLY A 83 -4.12 -20.03 -5.32
CA GLY A 83 -3.53 -21.15 -6.09
C GLY A 83 -2.66 -20.71 -7.28
N LYS A 84 -2.46 -19.40 -7.47
CA LYS A 84 -1.75 -18.88 -8.64
C LYS A 84 -0.52 -18.02 -8.27
N GLU A 85 0.24 -18.45 -7.27
CA GLU A 85 1.46 -17.79 -6.78
C GLU A 85 2.56 -17.59 -7.84
N HIS A 86 2.50 -18.35 -8.94
CA HIS A 86 3.51 -18.32 -10.01
C HIS A 86 3.31 -17.21 -11.07
N TRP A 87 2.28 -16.38 -10.96
CA TRP A 87 1.83 -15.50 -12.05
C TRP A 87 2.56 -14.15 -12.15
N VAL A 88 3.39 -13.80 -11.20
CA VAL A 88 4.01 -12.48 -11.15
C VAL A 88 5.02 -12.25 -12.26
N ASP A 89 5.74 -13.30 -12.67
CA ASP A 89 6.76 -13.22 -13.72
C ASP A 89 6.22 -13.67 -15.11
N GLU A 90 5.13 -14.41 -15.12
CA GLU A 90 4.51 -14.94 -16.35
C GLU A 90 3.24 -14.19 -16.76
N TYR A 91 2.82 -13.14 -16.05
CA TYR A 91 1.56 -12.43 -16.30
C TYR A 91 1.39 -11.99 -17.77
N ASP A 92 2.44 -11.51 -18.41
CA ASP A 92 2.39 -11.12 -19.82
C ASP A 92 2.28 -12.33 -20.76
N ARG A 93 2.76 -13.49 -20.36
CA ARG A 93 2.72 -14.75 -21.14
C ARG A 93 1.40 -15.50 -20.94
N LEU A 94 0.90 -15.58 -19.72
CA LEU A 94 -0.36 -16.26 -19.36
C LEU A 94 -1.62 -15.48 -19.78
N LYS A 95 -1.49 -14.20 -20.09
CA LYS A 95 -2.59 -13.39 -20.64
C LYS A 95 -3.22 -14.04 -21.90
N TRP A 96 -2.45 -14.81 -22.65
CA TRP A 96 -2.88 -15.49 -23.87
C TRP A 96 -3.47 -16.88 -23.64
N GLU A 97 -3.17 -17.53 -22.52
CA GLU A 97 -3.60 -18.91 -22.22
C GLU A 97 -4.89 -18.97 -21.39
N MET A 98 -5.43 -17.82 -20.96
CA MET A 98 -6.58 -17.76 -20.05
C MET A 98 -7.75 -16.95 -20.62
N GLU A 99 -8.16 -17.24 -21.81
CA GLU A 99 -9.36 -16.66 -22.44
C GLU A 99 -10.65 -16.89 -21.63
N ASP A 100 -10.66 -17.87 -20.72
CA ASP A 100 -11.83 -18.23 -19.89
C ASP A 100 -11.96 -17.44 -18.59
N CYS A 101 -11.01 -16.55 -18.24
CA CYS A 101 -11.10 -15.79 -17.00
C CYS A 101 -11.66 -14.37 -17.24
N LEU A 102 -12.95 -14.21 -16.95
CA LEU A 102 -13.69 -12.95 -17.12
C LEU A 102 -12.95 -11.73 -16.60
N ASN A 103 -12.34 -11.83 -15.42
CA ASN A 103 -11.70 -10.69 -14.78
C ASN A 103 -10.51 -10.13 -15.55
N PHE A 104 -9.72 -10.97 -16.25
CA PHE A 104 -8.58 -10.52 -17.05
C PHE A 104 -8.94 -9.61 -18.22
N GLN A 105 -10.18 -9.68 -18.68
CA GLN A 105 -10.64 -8.85 -19.78
C GLN A 105 -11.01 -7.44 -19.33
N TYR A 106 -11.26 -7.23 -18.02
CA TYR A 106 -11.79 -6.00 -17.47
C TYR A 106 -10.83 -5.27 -16.56
N ILE A 107 -9.80 -5.92 -16.03
CA ILE A 107 -8.82 -5.28 -15.16
C ILE A 107 -7.38 -5.67 -15.51
N ASP A 108 -6.53 -4.66 -15.65
CA ASP A 108 -5.07 -4.82 -15.73
C ASP A 108 -4.42 -4.23 -14.48
N VAL A 109 -3.40 -4.88 -13.95
CA VAL A 109 -2.66 -4.40 -12.78
C VAL A 109 -1.23 -4.05 -13.17
N TRP A 110 -0.88 -2.76 -13.07
CA TRP A 110 0.44 -2.25 -13.40
C TRP A 110 1.08 -1.59 -12.19
N THR A 111 2.42 -1.52 -12.21
CA THR A 111 3.15 -0.63 -11.28
C THR A 111 3.32 0.75 -11.91
N TYR A 112 3.48 1.79 -11.07
CA TYR A 112 3.81 3.14 -11.56
C TYR A 112 5.09 3.15 -12.38
N GLN A 113 6.08 2.32 -12.01
CA GLN A 113 7.34 2.15 -12.75
C GLN A 113 7.11 1.56 -14.15
N LYS A 114 6.03 0.78 -14.36
CA LYS A 114 5.67 0.33 -15.71
C LYS A 114 5.20 1.50 -16.58
N ILE A 115 4.37 2.40 -16.05
CA ILE A 115 3.95 3.63 -16.76
C ILE A 115 5.19 4.45 -17.17
N GLN A 116 6.12 4.69 -16.26
CA GLN A 116 7.37 5.43 -16.52
C GLN A 116 8.17 4.79 -17.65
N ARG A 117 8.37 3.49 -17.59
CA ARG A 117 9.14 2.73 -18.58
C ARG A 117 8.48 2.76 -19.96
N GLU A 118 7.17 2.55 -20.04
CA GLU A 118 6.46 2.57 -21.31
C GLU A 118 6.40 3.99 -21.90
N TYR A 119 6.27 5.03 -21.07
CA TYR A 119 6.34 6.41 -21.53
C TYR A 119 7.72 6.75 -22.14
N LYS A 120 8.80 6.31 -21.46
CA LYS A 120 10.18 6.52 -21.97
C LYS A 120 10.46 5.79 -23.30
N LYS A 121 9.75 4.70 -23.57
CA LYS A 121 9.86 3.98 -24.86
C LYS A 121 9.10 4.70 -25.97
N SER A 122 7.83 5.00 -25.75
CA SER A 122 6.96 5.68 -26.72
C SER A 122 5.75 6.27 -25.97
N PRO A 123 5.70 7.62 -25.81
CA PRO A 123 4.55 8.30 -25.22
C PRO A 123 3.25 8.04 -25.99
N GLU A 124 3.31 7.95 -27.31
CA GLU A 124 2.17 7.73 -28.19
C GLU A 124 1.59 6.33 -28.01
N ASP A 125 2.43 5.30 -27.92
CA ASP A 125 1.97 3.93 -27.71
C ASP A 125 1.39 3.77 -26.31
N LEU A 126 2.02 4.37 -25.28
CA LEU A 126 1.44 4.40 -23.95
C LEU A 126 0.05 5.05 -23.97
N LYS A 127 -0.10 6.20 -24.63
CA LYS A 127 -1.39 6.86 -24.76
C LYS A 127 -2.43 5.94 -25.39
N ARG A 128 -2.11 5.28 -26.52
CA ARG A 128 -3.02 4.32 -27.16
C ARG A 128 -3.44 3.18 -26.23
N VAL A 129 -2.52 2.70 -25.37
CA VAL A 129 -2.82 1.67 -24.39
C VAL A 129 -3.73 2.22 -23.29
N LEU A 130 -3.44 3.41 -22.76
CA LEU A 130 -4.25 4.04 -21.71
C LEU A 130 -5.66 4.42 -22.22
N ASP A 131 -5.80 4.75 -23.49
CA ASP A 131 -7.10 5.07 -24.12
C ASP A 131 -8.10 3.89 -24.05
N ARG A 132 -7.63 2.65 -23.85
CA ARG A 132 -8.48 1.44 -23.72
C ARG A 132 -9.19 1.32 -22.38
N TYR A 133 -8.81 2.11 -21.38
CA TYR A 133 -9.39 2.02 -20.04
C TYR A 133 -10.41 3.11 -19.81
N THR A 134 -11.47 2.77 -19.10
CA THR A 134 -12.50 3.73 -18.63
C THR A 134 -12.11 4.28 -17.26
N TYR A 135 -11.60 3.39 -16.40
CA TYR A 135 -11.16 3.73 -15.05
C TYR A 135 -9.65 3.55 -14.91
N ILE A 136 -9.00 4.52 -14.28
CA ILE A 136 -7.60 4.41 -13.83
C ILE A 136 -7.62 4.54 -12.31
N ILE A 137 -7.21 3.48 -11.61
CA ILE A 137 -7.16 3.43 -10.15
C ILE A 137 -5.71 3.63 -9.71
N CYS A 138 -5.46 4.65 -8.90
CA CYS A 138 -4.14 4.96 -8.35
C CYS A 138 -4.12 4.59 -6.85
N ASP A 139 -3.61 3.41 -6.54
CA ASP A 139 -3.51 2.93 -5.15
C ASP A 139 -2.23 3.48 -4.49
N GLU A 140 -2.35 3.84 -3.20
CA GLU A 140 -1.30 4.55 -2.45
C GLU A 140 -0.82 5.82 -3.19
N ALA A 141 -1.78 6.62 -3.65
CA ALA A 141 -1.56 7.76 -4.53
C ALA A 141 -0.66 8.85 -3.92
N HIS A 142 -0.46 8.87 -2.58
CA HIS A 142 0.53 9.73 -1.92
C HIS A 142 1.97 9.53 -2.46
N TYR A 143 2.23 8.36 -3.08
CA TYR A 143 3.50 8.07 -3.76
C TYR A 143 3.86 9.15 -4.79
N PHE A 144 2.90 9.74 -5.48
CA PHE A 144 3.14 10.76 -6.49
C PHE A 144 3.78 12.04 -5.93
N VAL A 145 3.52 12.36 -4.66
CA VAL A 145 4.04 13.56 -4.01
C VAL A 145 5.22 13.22 -3.11
N GLY A 146 5.12 12.17 -2.30
CA GLY A 146 6.16 11.80 -1.33
C GLY A 146 7.50 11.41 -1.94
N ASP A 147 7.49 10.78 -3.11
CA ASP A 147 8.72 10.36 -3.81
C ASP A 147 9.17 11.35 -4.90
N SER A 148 8.37 12.39 -5.20
CA SER A 148 8.65 13.33 -6.30
C SER A 148 9.91 14.17 -6.09
N ASP A 149 10.24 14.48 -4.85
CA ASP A 149 11.44 15.24 -4.50
C ASP A 149 12.75 14.45 -4.67
N PHE A 150 12.62 13.10 -4.71
CA PHE A 150 13.78 12.20 -4.81
C PHE A 150 13.87 11.49 -6.16
N ASN A 151 12.81 11.55 -6.99
CA ASN A 151 12.73 10.76 -8.21
C ASN A 151 11.88 11.43 -9.29
N ASP A 152 12.54 12.01 -10.28
CA ASP A 152 11.89 12.64 -11.47
C ASP A 152 10.95 11.67 -12.21
N ASP A 153 11.20 10.37 -12.12
CA ASP A 153 10.37 9.35 -12.74
C ASP A 153 9.00 9.26 -12.09
N THR A 154 8.89 9.52 -10.79
CA THR A 154 7.60 9.56 -10.07
C THR A 154 6.73 10.70 -10.57
N LYS A 155 7.31 11.87 -10.74
CA LYS A 155 6.64 13.03 -11.35
C LYS A 155 6.14 12.71 -12.77
N LEU A 156 6.92 11.96 -13.53
CA LEU A 156 6.53 11.54 -14.88
C LEU A 156 5.28 10.65 -14.87
N ALA A 157 5.22 9.66 -13.97
CA ALA A 157 4.04 8.80 -13.83
C ALA A 157 2.79 9.61 -13.44
N TYR A 158 2.93 10.53 -12.50
CA TYR A 158 1.86 11.45 -12.11
C TYR A 158 1.35 12.26 -13.30
N LEU A 159 2.23 12.91 -14.06
CA LEU A 159 1.87 13.71 -15.22
C LEU A 159 1.17 12.88 -16.32
N CYS A 160 1.58 11.60 -16.49
CA CYS A 160 0.92 10.70 -17.44
C CYS A 160 -0.52 10.40 -17.03
N VAL A 161 -0.76 10.17 -15.74
CA VAL A 161 -2.10 9.91 -15.19
C VAL A 161 -2.96 11.16 -15.23
N GLU A 162 -2.40 12.33 -14.86
CA GLU A 162 -3.12 13.61 -14.88
C GLU A 162 -3.63 13.98 -16.27
N LYS A 163 -2.88 13.68 -17.33
CA LYS A 163 -3.33 13.87 -18.72
C LYS A 163 -4.58 13.06 -19.08
N MET A 164 -4.87 12.00 -18.33
CA MET A 164 -6.04 11.14 -18.57
C MET A 164 -7.31 11.66 -17.87
N VAL A 165 -7.19 12.56 -16.90
CA VAL A 165 -8.32 13.08 -16.11
C VAL A 165 -9.44 13.68 -16.99
N SER A 166 -9.09 14.34 -18.08
CA SER A 166 -10.08 14.93 -19.01
C SER A 166 -10.86 13.90 -19.84
N SER A 167 -10.41 12.64 -19.87
CA SER A 167 -10.99 11.61 -20.74
C SER A 167 -11.31 10.30 -20.02
N LYS A 168 -11.00 10.18 -18.73
CA LYS A 168 -11.18 8.97 -17.91
C LYS A 168 -11.68 9.33 -16.53
N VAL A 169 -12.24 8.33 -15.83
CA VAL A 169 -12.47 8.38 -14.38
C VAL A 169 -11.19 7.97 -13.70
N VAL A 170 -10.49 8.91 -13.05
CA VAL A 170 -9.22 8.65 -12.37
C VAL A 170 -9.45 8.67 -10.87
N VAL A 171 -9.30 7.50 -10.23
CA VAL A 171 -9.56 7.30 -8.80
C VAL A 171 -8.23 7.26 -8.05
N TYR A 172 -7.98 8.26 -7.23
CA TYR A 172 -6.83 8.34 -6.35
C TYR A 172 -7.22 7.83 -4.97
N MET A 173 -6.51 6.82 -4.46
CA MET A 173 -6.77 6.23 -3.15
C MET A 173 -5.53 6.32 -2.27
N SER A 174 -5.68 6.84 -1.06
CA SER A 174 -4.59 6.90 -0.09
C SER A 174 -5.11 6.94 1.35
N ALA A 175 -4.29 6.46 2.29
CA ALA A 175 -4.47 6.71 3.73
C ALA A 175 -3.90 8.08 4.14
N THR A 176 -3.12 8.71 3.26
CA THR A 176 -2.42 10.00 3.48
C THR A 176 -2.64 10.92 2.27
N MET A 177 -3.93 11.20 1.97
CA MET A 177 -4.33 11.97 0.79
C MET A 177 -3.95 13.45 0.87
N GLN A 178 -3.68 13.98 2.08
CA GLN A 178 -3.53 15.42 2.32
C GLN A 178 -2.55 16.12 1.38
N LEU A 179 -1.40 15.50 1.11
CA LEU A 179 -0.38 16.08 0.22
C LEU A 179 -0.89 16.30 -1.21
N LEU A 180 -1.66 15.35 -1.75
CA LEU A 180 -2.28 15.50 -3.08
C LEU A 180 -3.39 16.55 -3.06
N LEU A 181 -4.19 16.61 -1.99
CA LEU A 181 -5.23 17.62 -1.83
C LEU A 181 -4.64 19.02 -1.76
N ASP A 182 -3.51 19.20 -1.06
CA ASP A 182 -2.80 20.47 -0.98
C ASP A 182 -2.25 20.88 -2.35
N GLN A 183 -1.64 19.95 -3.09
CA GLN A 183 -1.19 20.20 -4.47
C GLN A 183 -2.34 20.60 -5.39
N TRP A 184 -3.46 19.87 -5.39
CA TRP A 184 -4.61 20.21 -6.22
C TRP A 184 -5.28 21.53 -5.82
N ARG A 185 -5.17 21.92 -4.54
CA ARG A 185 -5.61 23.24 -4.07
C ARG A 185 -4.73 24.36 -4.64
N ASP A 186 -3.42 24.16 -4.61
CA ASP A 186 -2.44 25.11 -5.13
C ASP A 186 -2.56 25.24 -6.66
N ASP A 187 -2.83 24.14 -7.36
CA ASP A 187 -3.07 24.10 -8.81
C ASP A 187 -4.48 24.59 -9.21
N GLY A 188 -5.37 24.88 -8.24
CA GLY A 188 -6.75 25.32 -8.47
C GLY A 188 -7.70 24.23 -8.98
N THR A 189 -7.28 22.96 -9.00
CA THR A 189 -8.05 21.82 -9.54
C THR A 189 -8.82 21.02 -8.49
N LEU A 190 -8.67 21.34 -7.21
CA LEU A 190 -9.36 20.66 -6.13
C LEU A 190 -10.89 20.76 -6.22
N SER A 191 -11.41 21.90 -6.67
CA SER A 191 -12.85 22.12 -6.81
C SER A 191 -13.52 21.21 -7.86
N GLU A 192 -12.75 20.66 -8.79
CA GLU A 192 -13.18 19.72 -9.81
C GLU A 192 -13.05 18.26 -9.37
N THR A 193 -12.60 18.02 -8.14
CA THR A 193 -12.33 16.68 -7.60
C THR A 193 -13.50 16.22 -6.75
N LYS A 194 -14.08 15.08 -7.09
CA LYS A 194 -15.08 14.42 -6.24
C LYS A 194 -14.37 13.72 -5.09
N TYR A 195 -14.69 14.08 -3.85
CA TYR A 195 -13.94 13.68 -2.66
C TYR A 195 -14.79 12.85 -1.70
N TYR A 196 -14.28 11.67 -1.36
CA TYR A 196 -14.84 10.79 -0.35
C TYR A 196 -13.83 10.59 0.77
N ALA A 197 -14.23 10.91 1.99
CA ALA A 197 -13.42 10.70 3.17
C ALA A 197 -14.10 9.76 4.15
N LEU A 198 -13.35 8.76 4.60
CA LEU A 198 -13.73 8.00 5.78
C LEU A 198 -12.88 8.50 6.94
N PRO A 199 -13.49 9.05 8.00
CA PRO A 199 -12.75 9.50 9.17
C PRO A 199 -11.82 8.39 9.65
N LYS A 200 -10.56 8.75 9.89
CA LYS A 200 -9.58 7.80 10.43
C LYS A 200 -10.10 7.34 11.79
N GLN A 201 -10.24 6.04 11.96
CA GLN A 201 -10.58 5.48 13.26
C GLN A 201 -9.41 5.74 14.20
N ASP A 202 -9.71 5.95 15.48
CA ASP A 202 -8.68 6.04 16.52
C ASP A 202 -7.74 4.85 16.38
N GLY A 203 -6.46 5.16 16.20
CA GLY A 203 -5.46 4.14 15.98
C GLY A 203 -5.32 3.22 17.19
N CYS A 204 -4.75 2.05 17.00
CA CYS A 204 -4.46 1.12 18.11
C CYS A 204 -3.40 1.67 19.08
N VAL A 205 -2.81 2.83 18.82
CA VAL A 205 -1.75 3.42 19.65
C VAL A 205 -2.37 4.15 20.84
N LYS A 206 -2.09 3.65 22.06
CA LYS A 206 -2.50 4.28 23.33
C LYS A 206 -1.45 5.18 23.95
N GLU A 207 -0.19 4.91 23.67
CA GLU A 207 0.94 5.59 24.30
C GLU A 207 2.03 5.80 23.26
N LEU A 208 2.60 7.00 23.23
CA LEU A 208 3.74 7.37 22.40
C LEU A 208 4.94 7.67 23.29
N ARG A 209 6.07 7.01 23.00
CA ARG A 209 7.37 7.26 23.65
C ARG A 209 8.43 7.57 22.61
N PHE A 210 9.45 8.32 23.01
CA PHE A 210 10.62 8.56 22.18
C PHE A 210 11.85 7.90 22.79
N TYR A 211 12.74 7.40 21.93
CA TYR A 211 14.10 6.97 22.32
C TYR A 211 15.09 7.58 21.31
N TYR A 212 16.33 7.79 21.71
CA TYR A 212 17.32 8.51 20.92
C TYR A 212 18.53 7.64 20.52
N ARG A 213 18.80 6.57 21.28
CA ARG A 213 19.99 5.72 21.08
C ARG A 213 19.58 4.24 21.03
N ASP A 214 20.36 3.45 20.30
CA ASP A 214 20.13 2.01 20.19
C ASP A 214 20.13 1.33 21.56
N ARG A 215 21.02 1.76 22.48
CA ARG A 215 21.05 1.25 23.86
C ARG A 215 19.74 1.52 24.62
N GLU A 216 19.12 2.68 24.41
CA GLU A 216 17.82 2.98 25.05
C GLU A 216 16.72 2.10 24.49
N ARG A 217 16.69 1.89 23.15
CA ARG A 217 15.80 0.94 22.51
C ARG A 217 15.94 -0.45 23.10
N ASP A 218 17.18 -0.94 23.21
CA ASP A 218 17.48 -2.29 23.69
C ASP A 218 17.05 -2.46 25.15
N LEU A 219 17.32 -1.51 26.03
CA LEU A 219 16.84 -1.51 27.41
C LEU A 219 15.30 -1.50 27.50
N LEU A 220 14.62 -0.75 26.63
CA LEU A 220 13.16 -0.76 26.56
C LEU A 220 12.66 -2.14 26.13
N ILE A 221 13.25 -2.75 25.09
CA ILE A 221 12.89 -4.08 24.60
C ILE A 221 13.09 -5.13 25.71
N GLU A 222 14.21 -5.09 26.43
CA GLU A 222 14.52 -6.02 27.52
C GLU A 222 13.57 -5.90 28.71
N SER A 223 12.96 -4.72 28.90
CA SER A 223 11.96 -4.48 29.95
C SER A 223 10.56 -5.01 29.65
N ILE A 224 10.30 -5.44 28.40
CA ILE A 224 8.99 -5.91 27.96
C ILE A 224 8.79 -7.36 28.40
N PRO A 225 7.63 -7.70 28.99
CA PRO A 225 7.29 -9.06 29.36
C PRO A 225 7.36 -10.04 28.19
N ALA A 226 7.74 -11.29 28.45
CA ALA A 226 7.96 -12.31 27.41
C ALA A 226 6.66 -12.74 26.69
N ASP A 227 5.51 -12.53 27.29
CA ASP A 227 4.18 -12.78 26.73
C ASP A 227 3.66 -11.62 25.84
N GLU A 228 4.31 -10.46 25.89
CA GLU A 228 4.04 -9.34 25.00
C GLU A 228 4.98 -9.33 23.80
N LYS A 229 4.42 -9.14 22.59
CA LYS A 229 5.18 -9.16 21.36
C LYS A 229 5.53 -7.75 20.86
N ILE A 230 6.59 -7.71 20.09
CA ILE A 230 7.25 -6.51 19.61
C ILE A 230 7.37 -6.54 18.09
N LEU A 231 6.98 -5.46 17.43
CA LEU A 231 7.26 -5.19 16.02
C LEU A 231 8.27 -4.04 15.96
N LEU A 232 9.42 -4.29 15.32
CA LEU A 232 10.50 -3.31 15.22
C LEU A 232 10.81 -3.02 13.75
N PHE A 233 10.59 -1.79 13.33
CA PHE A 233 10.98 -1.31 12.00
C PHE A 233 12.34 -0.62 12.05
N VAL A 234 13.25 -1.06 11.18
CA VAL A 234 14.61 -0.54 11.09
C VAL A 234 14.92 -0.08 9.66
N THR A 235 15.82 0.88 9.55
CA THR A 235 16.15 1.50 8.26
C THR A 235 17.15 0.70 7.43
N ARG A 236 17.96 -0.18 8.05
CA ARG A 236 19.08 -0.87 7.39
C ARG A 236 19.13 -2.34 7.74
N ARG A 237 19.51 -3.15 6.75
CA ARG A 237 19.74 -4.59 6.92
C ARG A 237 20.80 -4.92 7.98
N SER A 238 21.88 -4.13 8.04
CA SER A 238 22.94 -4.35 9.03
C SER A 238 22.44 -4.29 10.49
N ILE A 239 21.41 -3.49 10.74
CA ILE A 239 20.77 -3.43 12.07
C ILE A 239 20.05 -4.74 12.35
N LEU A 240 19.32 -5.33 11.38
CA LEU A 240 18.69 -6.65 11.53
C LEU A 240 19.71 -7.75 11.86
N GLU A 241 20.87 -7.74 11.20
CA GLU A 241 21.94 -8.71 11.42
C GLU A 241 22.50 -8.61 12.85
N ASN A 242 22.66 -7.39 13.37
CA ASN A 242 23.10 -7.16 14.74
C ASN A 242 22.04 -7.59 15.77
N LEU A 243 20.78 -7.23 15.55
CA LEU A 243 19.67 -7.63 16.41
C LEU A 243 19.50 -9.15 16.45
N LYS A 244 19.67 -9.83 15.31
CA LYS A 244 19.60 -11.30 15.25
C LYS A 244 20.70 -11.97 16.09
N LYS A 245 21.90 -11.40 16.10
CA LYS A 245 23.00 -11.86 16.98
C LYS A 245 22.71 -11.61 18.45
N GLN A 246 22.11 -10.47 18.77
CA GLN A 246 21.82 -10.05 20.15
C GLN A 246 20.69 -10.85 20.78
N TYR A 247 19.57 -11.03 20.07
CA TYR A 247 18.35 -11.63 20.61
C TYR A 247 18.15 -13.12 20.27
N GLY A 248 18.97 -13.69 19.38
CA GLY A 248 18.96 -15.12 19.05
C GLY A 248 17.58 -15.64 18.60
N ASP A 249 17.10 -16.67 19.27
CA ASP A 249 15.82 -17.32 18.92
C ASP A 249 14.58 -16.49 19.28
N LYS A 250 14.71 -15.46 20.10
CA LYS A 250 13.60 -14.56 20.46
C LYS A 250 13.16 -13.67 19.32
N ILE A 251 14.00 -13.50 18.28
CA ILE A 251 13.75 -12.58 17.17
C ILE A 251 13.67 -13.32 15.82
N ARG A 252 12.77 -12.84 14.96
CA ARG A 252 12.79 -13.11 13.52
C ARG A 252 13.06 -11.80 12.78
N CYS A 253 13.87 -11.88 11.72
CA CYS A 253 14.32 -10.72 10.97
C CYS A 253 13.93 -10.84 9.51
N TYR A 254 13.07 -9.95 9.03
CA TYR A 254 12.58 -9.93 7.66
C TYR A 254 13.14 -8.74 6.87
N CYS A 255 13.56 -9.02 5.65
CA CYS A 255 14.03 -8.04 4.67
C CYS A 255 13.41 -8.39 3.31
N SER A 256 13.64 -7.60 2.26
CA SER A 256 13.05 -7.84 0.94
C SER A 256 13.38 -9.24 0.38
N ALA A 257 12.53 -9.73 -0.55
CA ALA A 257 12.68 -11.03 -1.20
C ALA A 257 14.04 -11.22 -1.94
N ASN A 258 14.73 -10.13 -2.28
CA ASN A 258 16.08 -10.14 -2.85
C ASN A 258 17.19 -10.37 -1.81
N ASN A 259 16.89 -11.10 -0.74
CA ASN A 259 17.83 -11.46 0.31
C ASN A 259 18.87 -12.47 -0.21
N ARG A 260 19.79 -12.02 -1.02
CA ARG A 260 20.93 -12.84 -1.51
C ARG A 260 21.79 -13.24 -0.31
N GLY A 261 21.81 -14.51 0.01
CA GLY A 261 22.66 -15.07 1.06
C GLY A 261 21.94 -15.69 2.27
N GLY A 262 20.61 -15.74 2.29
CA GLY A 262 19.85 -16.53 3.28
C GLY A 262 19.96 -16.08 4.75
N ALA A 263 20.55 -14.90 5.02
CA ALA A 263 20.79 -14.43 6.40
C ALA A 263 19.51 -13.97 7.12
N MET A 264 18.43 -13.70 6.37
CA MET A 264 17.14 -13.23 6.91
C MET A 264 16.08 -14.34 6.81
N ASP A 265 15.09 -14.26 7.69
CA ASP A 265 14.01 -15.23 7.75
C ASP A 265 13.02 -15.00 6.59
N LYS A 266 12.32 -16.05 6.16
CA LYS A 266 11.21 -15.92 5.21
C LYS A 266 9.99 -15.34 5.94
N LEU A 267 9.08 -14.69 5.21
CA LEU A 267 7.88 -14.15 5.81
C LEU A 267 7.04 -15.23 6.53
N SER A 268 6.96 -16.42 5.93
CA SER A 268 6.31 -17.60 6.53
C SER A 268 6.92 -18.07 7.84
N ASP A 269 8.19 -17.73 8.12
CA ASP A 269 8.87 -18.06 9.36
C ASP A 269 8.65 -16.99 10.44
N CYS A 270 8.23 -15.80 10.03
CA CYS A 270 7.97 -14.64 10.87
C CYS A 270 6.52 -14.56 11.36
N ILE A 271 5.58 -14.86 10.46
CA ILE A 271 4.14 -14.66 10.67
C ILE A 271 3.40 -15.93 10.20
N ASP A 272 2.38 -16.35 10.94
CA ASP A 272 1.53 -17.47 10.57
C ASP A 272 0.40 -17.05 9.59
N ARG A 273 -0.42 -18.02 9.17
CA ARG A 273 -1.53 -17.81 8.23
C ARG A 273 -2.64 -16.92 8.81
N ASP A 274 -2.75 -16.83 10.13
CA ASP A 274 -3.74 -15.99 10.82
C ASP A 274 -3.22 -14.56 11.06
N GLY A 275 -1.99 -14.25 10.66
CA GLY A 275 -1.35 -12.95 10.85
C GLY A 275 -0.72 -12.78 12.24
N ARG A 276 -0.40 -13.86 12.97
CA ARG A 276 0.23 -13.80 14.29
C ARG A 276 1.74 -13.94 14.19
N LEU A 277 2.46 -13.20 15.00
CA LEU A 277 3.92 -13.31 15.08
C LEU A 277 4.34 -14.67 15.65
N LYS A 278 5.33 -15.31 15.03
CA LYS A 278 5.88 -16.61 15.48
C LYS A 278 6.99 -16.48 16.53
N SER A 279 7.47 -15.27 16.80
CA SER A 279 8.49 -14.97 17.80
C SER A 279 8.05 -13.82 18.69
N GLN A 280 8.75 -13.58 19.80
CA GLN A 280 8.49 -12.41 20.65
C GLN A 280 8.77 -11.12 19.89
N ILE A 281 9.84 -11.08 19.10
CA ILE A 281 10.26 -9.89 18.34
C ILE A 281 10.21 -10.22 16.84
N LEU A 282 9.52 -9.39 16.08
CA LEU A 282 9.68 -9.32 14.63
C LEU A 282 10.38 -8.01 14.29
N ALA A 283 11.59 -8.08 13.74
CA ALA A 283 12.29 -6.93 13.20
C ALA A 283 12.24 -6.96 11.67
N ALA A 284 11.93 -5.85 11.05
CA ALA A 284 11.81 -5.76 9.60
C ALA A 284 12.27 -4.40 9.05
N THR A 285 12.66 -4.39 7.79
CA THR A 285 12.79 -3.15 7.02
C THR A 285 11.44 -2.76 6.41
N THR A 286 11.40 -1.65 5.69
CA THR A 286 10.24 -1.21 4.88
C THR A 286 9.69 -2.29 3.93
N ALA A 287 10.42 -3.38 3.73
CA ALA A 287 9.97 -4.54 2.95
C ALA A 287 8.70 -5.21 3.52
N LEU A 288 8.42 -5.05 4.84
CA LEU A 288 7.20 -5.54 5.47
C LEU A 288 5.96 -4.73 5.08
N TYR A 289 6.12 -3.56 4.44
CA TYR A 289 5.00 -2.75 3.92
C TYR A 289 4.17 -3.47 2.85
N ASN A 290 4.66 -4.54 2.31
CA ASN A 290 4.06 -5.23 1.17
C ASN A 290 2.86 -6.10 1.58
N GLY A 291 1.84 -5.47 2.19
CA GLY A 291 0.53 -6.08 2.37
C GLY A 291 0.41 -7.11 3.48
N VAL A 292 1.34 -7.11 4.42
CA VAL A 292 1.25 -7.99 5.58
C VAL A 292 0.37 -7.34 6.64
N ASP A 293 -0.74 -7.99 6.96
CA ASP A 293 -1.61 -7.61 8.07
C ASP A 293 -1.26 -8.46 9.31
N ILE A 294 -0.89 -7.79 10.40
CA ILE A 294 -0.58 -8.44 11.67
C ILE A 294 -1.82 -8.35 12.56
N LYS A 295 -2.47 -9.50 12.79
CA LYS A 295 -3.68 -9.66 13.61
C LYS A 295 -3.34 -10.38 14.92
N ASP A 296 -2.38 -9.86 15.65
CA ASP A 296 -1.87 -10.46 16.89
C ASP A 296 -2.19 -9.56 18.08
N ARG A 297 -3.10 -10.02 18.93
CA ARG A 297 -3.50 -9.30 20.15
C ARG A 297 -2.37 -9.15 21.17
N THR A 298 -1.38 -10.05 21.12
CA THR A 298 -0.20 -9.98 21.99
C THR A 298 0.87 -9.02 21.50
N LEU A 299 0.75 -8.49 20.26
CA LEU A 299 1.58 -7.40 19.75
C LEU A 299 1.20 -6.09 20.47
N LYS A 300 1.97 -5.74 21.49
CA LYS A 300 1.74 -4.56 22.36
C LYS A 300 2.74 -3.44 22.15
N HIS A 301 3.81 -3.67 21.42
CA HIS A 301 4.90 -2.70 21.27
C HIS A 301 5.31 -2.59 19.81
N ILE A 302 5.32 -1.36 19.28
CA ILE A 302 5.78 -1.03 17.92
C ILE A 302 6.92 -0.03 18.06
N PHE A 303 8.11 -0.39 17.59
CA PHE A 303 9.28 0.48 17.52
C PHE A 303 9.53 0.89 16.08
N ILE A 304 9.76 2.18 15.83
CA ILE A 304 9.98 2.73 14.50
C ILE A 304 11.23 3.62 14.49
N GLU A 305 12.19 3.28 13.63
CA GLU A 305 13.39 4.09 13.42
C GLU A 305 13.24 5.15 12.32
N GLN A 306 12.19 5.05 11.51
CA GLN A 306 11.89 6.03 10.49
C GLN A 306 11.44 7.37 11.08
N SER A 307 11.71 8.43 10.34
CA SER A 307 11.28 9.79 10.71
C SER A 307 10.29 10.40 9.73
N ASP A 308 10.05 9.76 8.59
CA ASP A 308 9.03 10.18 7.64
C ASP A 308 7.64 9.86 8.21
N PRO A 309 6.77 10.87 8.41
CA PRO A 309 5.43 10.65 8.95
C PRO A 309 4.57 9.71 8.11
N LEU A 310 4.74 9.70 6.79
CA LEU A 310 3.99 8.82 5.90
C LEU A 310 4.37 7.35 6.12
N GLU A 311 5.68 7.08 6.21
CA GLU A 311 6.19 5.75 6.50
C GLU A 311 5.77 5.29 7.90
N VAL A 312 5.84 6.16 8.90
CA VAL A 312 5.39 5.87 10.28
C VAL A 312 3.91 5.46 10.30
N ILE A 313 3.04 6.16 9.59
CA ILE A 313 1.61 5.81 9.50
C ILE A 313 1.41 4.44 8.85
N GLN A 314 2.19 4.12 7.82
CA GLN A 314 2.12 2.82 7.15
C GLN A 314 2.63 1.68 8.03
N GLU A 315 3.70 1.90 8.79
CA GLU A 315 4.27 0.93 9.72
C GLU A 315 3.30 0.61 10.87
N ILE A 316 2.72 1.63 11.48
CA ILE A 316 1.67 1.46 12.49
C ILE A 316 0.49 0.70 11.90
N GLY A 317 0.11 1.06 10.67
CA GLY A 317 -1.00 0.44 9.96
C GLY A 317 -0.84 -1.06 9.67
N ARG A 318 0.34 -1.67 9.88
CA ARG A 318 0.52 -3.12 9.78
C ARG A 318 -0.16 -3.87 10.92
N LYS A 319 -0.23 -3.29 12.12
CA LYS A 319 -1.06 -3.86 13.19
C LYS A 319 -2.54 -3.62 12.87
N ARG A 320 -3.28 -4.71 12.75
CA ARG A 320 -4.74 -4.71 12.59
C ARG A 320 -5.38 -5.07 13.92
N PRO A 321 -5.96 -4.11 14.65
CA PRO A 321 -6.66 -4.41 15.89
C PRO A 321 -7.77 -5.44 15.66
N THR A 322 -7.84 -6.42 16.53
CA THR A 322 -8.87 -7.48 16.50
C THR A 322 -10.17 -7.02 17.17
N ASP A 323 -10.07 -6.08 18.11
CA ASP A 323 -11.18 -5.46 18.83
C ASP A 323 -10.76 -4.08 19.39
N GLU A 324 -11.70 -3.33 19.99
CA GLU A 324 -11.46 -1.99 20.56
C GLU A 324 -10.45 -1.97 21.71
N GLY A 325 -10.24 -3.10 22.40
CA GLY A 325 -9.26 -3.25 23.48
C GLY A 325 -7.86 -3.65 22.99
N ASP A 326 -7.72 -3.96 21.68
CA ASP A 326 -6.45 -4.38 21.11
C ASP A 326 -5.57 -3.18 20.75
N THR A 327 -4.84 -2.71 21.75
CA THR A 327 -4.02 -1.50 21.66
C THR A 327 -2.54 -1.81 21.84
N CYS A 328 -1.69 -0.88 21.41
CA CYS A 328 -0.22 -0.97 21.53
C CYS A 328 0.40 0.36 21.98
N LYS A 329 1.67 0.28 22.37
CA LYS A 329 2.55 1.42 22.61
C LYS A 329 3.44 1.62 21.40
N LEU A 330 3.61 2.87 21.00
CA LEU A 330 4.46 3.29 19.91
C LEU A 330 5.74 3.92 20.47
N TYR A 331 6.87 3.48 19.95
CA TYR A 331 8.19 4.00 20.27
C TYR A 331 8.83 4.55 19.00
N LEU A 332 9.04 5.87 18.95
CA LEU A 332 9.66 6.53 17.82
C LEU A 332 11.11 6.92 18.14
N ARG A 333 11.98 6.71 17.16
CA ARG A 333 13.35 7.21 17.26
C ARG A 333 13.35 8.73 17.08
N GLY A 334 13.67 9.46 18.15
CA GLY A 334 13.88 10.90 18.12
C GLY A 334 15.21 11.23 17.45
N LYS A 335 15.25 12.37 16.73
CA LYS A 335 16.50 12.91 16.18
C LYS A 335 17.19 13.74 17.24
N GLY A 336 18.47 13.51 17.48
CA GLY A 336 19.30 14.34 18.33
C GLY A 336 19.51 15.73 17.68
N SER A 337 19.83 16.74 18.50
CA SER A 337 20.04 18.11 18.04
C SER A 337 21.05 18.23 16.88
N LYS A 338 22.06 17.34 16.81
CA LYS A 338 23.02 17.29 15.70
C LYS A 338 22.42 16.76 14.39
N GLU A 339 21.47 15.83 14.46
CA GLU A 339 20.77 15.28 13.28
C GLU A 339 19.72 16.26 12.73
N LEU A 340 19.17 17.12 13.57
CA LEU A 340 18.25 18.19 13.15
C LEU A 340 18.97 19.28 12.35
N VAL A 341 20.25 19.56 12.63
CA VAL A 341 21.04 20.55 11.88
C VAL A 341 21.25 20.11 10.41
N TYR A 342 21.45 18.81 10.16
CA TYR A 342 21.60 18.29 8.80
C TYR A 342 20.32 18.28 7.95
N LEU A 343 19.17 18.49 8.54
CA LEU A 343 17.88 18.55 7.83
C LEU A 343 17.44 19.97 7.49
N VAL A 344 18.11 20.97 8.06
CA VAL A 344 17.80 22.41 7.90
C VAL A 344 18.84 23.12 7.01
N THR A 345 19.95 22.44 6.70
CA THR A 345 20.97 22.92 5.78
C THR A 345 20.89 22.19 4.46
#